data_dc0fb71104240d5bd68c3c634a1c51f3
#
_entry.id   dc0fb71104240d5bd68c3c634a1c51f3
#
_cell.length_a   1.000
_cell.length_b   1.000
_cell.length_c   1.000
_cell.angle_alpha   90.00
_cell.angle_beta   90.00
_cell.angle_gamma   90.00
#
_symmetry.space_group_name_H-M   'P 1'
#
loop_
_entity.id
_entity.type
_entity.pdbx_description
1 polymer ?
#
loop_
_entity_poly.entity_id
_entity_poly.type
_entity_poly.pdbx_seq_one_letter_code
_entity_poly.pdbx_strand_id
1 'polypeptide(L)'
;MPEVPELNIVGLTLEKHFKGQKFKHMEVLWTKRVKATEEEFNQALKGGKLESVGRNGKELHLKFDNGAVLGIHMMLTGKMILLPTDQNLKNPIFELTFENGAGIMVLDGMGQAKPILNPEVSPIPDIMGDDFTLEYLTKILAKTGGKIKEVIQKQEWIRGIGSAYADEILWAAKISPFSVSKNIPADNVRDLYNAIRDVTVEATAELQKLKHSDDVFEMENKDHRFVHNPKKTHSPDGEEIIVNKLGSGRTYYTDSQILY
;
A
#
# COMPACT_ATOMS: atom_id res chain seq x y z
N MET A 1 -0.19 -7.34 4.01
CA MET A 1 -0.35 -5.88 4.06
C MET A 1 -0.58 -5.39 2.65
N PRO A 2 -1.64 -4.65 2.39
CA PRO A 2 -1.80 -3.98 1.11
C PRO A 2 -0.66 -2.98 0.90
N GLU A 3 -0.12 -2.95 -0.32
CA GLU A 3 0.92 -2.01 -0.74
C GLU A 3 0.32 -1.04 -1.77
N VAL A 4 1.14 -0.29 -2.48
CA VAL A 4 0.65 0.77 -3.39
C VAL A 4 -0.36 0.27 -4.43
N PRO A 5 -0.13 -0.83 -5.17
CA PRO A 5 -1.09 -1.26 -6.18
C PRO A 5 -2.46 -1.63 -5.61
N GLU A 6 -2.49 -2.41 -4.52
CA GLU A 6 -3.77 -2.78 -3.88
C GLU A 6 -4.49 -1.54 -3.33
N LEU A 7 -3.76 -0.61 -2.70
CA LEU A 7 -4.36 0.62 -2.17
C LEU A 7 -4.87 1.55 -3.27
N ASN A 8 -4.22 1.60 -4.43
CA ASN A 8 -4.75 2.34 -5.58
C ASN A 8 -6.12 1.79 -6.01
N ILE A 9 -6.25 0.46 -6.11
CA ILE A 9 -7.53 -0.17 -6.48
C ILE A 9 -8.61 0.07 -5.41
N VAL A 10 -8.25 -0.04 -4.14
CA VAL A 10 -9.16 0.28 -3.03
C VAL A 10 -9.60 1.75 -3.11
N GLY A 11 -8.68 2.67 -3.35
CA GLY A 11 -8.98 4.09 -3.49
C GLY A 11 -9.98 4.38 -4.63
N LEU A 12 -9.74 3.80 -5.81
CA LEU A 12 -10.65 3.90 -6.96
C LEU A 12 -12.05 3.34 -6.65
N THR A 13 -12.10 2.23 -5.93
CA THR A 13 -13.38 1.62 -5.51
C THR A 13 -14.13 2.52 -4.53
N LEU A 14 -13.44 3.05 -3.52
CA LEU A 14 -14.03 4.01 -2.57
C LEU A 14 -14.54 5.27 -3.27
N GLU A 15 -13.75 5.83 -4.18
CA GLU A 15 -14.17 7.03 -4.93
C GLU A 15 -15.39 6.76 -5.79
N LYS A 16 -15.44 5.61 -6.48
CA LYS A 16 -16.61 5.20 -7.27
C LYS A 16 -17.88 5.10 -6.44
N HIS A 17 -17.82 4.54 -5.23
CA HIS A 17 -18.99 4.34 -4.38
C HIS A 17 -19.42 5.59 -3.62
N PHE A 18 -18.46 6.42 -3.19
CA PHE A 18 -18.74 7.42 -2.16
C PHE A 18 -18.45 8.87 -2.57
N LYS A 19 -17.87 9.13 -3.75
CA LYS A 19 -17.64 10.52 -4.21
C LYS A 19 -18.93 11.33 -4.23
N GLY A 20 -18.91 12.49 -3.59
CA GLY A 20 -20.06 13.37 -3.42
C GLY A 20 -21.04 12.95 -2.32
N GLN A 21 -20.87 11.77 -1.71
CA GLN A 21 -21.71 11.35 -0.58
C GLN A 21 -21.35 12.12 0.67
N LYS A 22 -22.37 12.52 1.42
CA LYS A 22 -22.22 13.30 2.66
C LYS A 22 -21.98 12.37 3.84
N PHE A 23 -20.97 12.71 4.63
CA PHE A 23 -20.65 12.01 5.87
C PHE A 23 -21.85 12.01 6.83
N LYS A 24 -22.14 10.86 7.42
CA LYS A 24 -23.17 10.67 8.42
C LYS A 24 -22.58 10.42 9.81
N HIS A 25 -21.79 9.37 9.95
CA HIS A 25 -21.25 8.94 11.23
C HIS A 25 -20.02 8.05 11.05
N MET A 26 -19.13 8.12 12.04
CA MET A 26 -18.03 7.21 12.23
C MET A 26 -18.09 6.62 13.63
N GLU A 27 -18.05 5.29 13.74
CA GLU A 27 -17.97 4.54 14.99
C GLU A 27 -16.58 3.91 15.12
N VAL A 28 -15.91 4.12 16.26
CA VAL A 28 -14.58 3.57 16.54
C VAL A 28 -14.73 2.39 17.50
N LEU A 29 -14.71 1.18 16.97
CA LEU A 29 -14.96 -0.08 17.69
C LEU A 29 -13.71 -0.63 18.39
N TRP A 30 -12.51 -0.22 17.95
CA TRP A 30 -11.23 -0.61 18.54
C TRP A 30 -10.31 0.60 18.71
N THR A 31 -10.18 1.08 19.94
CA THR A 31 -9.52 2.37 20.26
C THR A 31 -8.02 2.27 20.54
N LYS A 32 -7.48 1.06 20.73
CA LYS A 32 -6.12 0.84 21.28
C LYS A 32 -4.98 1.55 20.52
N ARG A 33 -5.15 1.81 19.22
CA ARG A 33 -4.14 2.47 18.37
C ARG A 33 -4.65 3.73 17.69
N VAL A 34 -5.81 4.18 18.07
CA VAL A 34 -6.44 5.39 17.54
C VAL A 34 -6.09 6.56 18.46
N LYS A 35 -5.56 7.64 17.89
CA LYS A 35 -5.16 8.82 18.67
C LYS A 35 -6.32 9.78 18.92
N ALA A 36 -7.16 9.99 17.90
CA ALA A 36 -8.34 10.84 18.01
C ALA A 36 -9.51 10.04 18.59
N THR A 37 -10.38 10.70 19.32
CA THR A 37 -11.63 10.13 19.81
C THR A 37 -12.66 10.02 18.71
N GLU A 38 -13.67 9.18 18.90
CA GLU A 38 -14.82 9.07 17.99
C GLU A 38 -15.49 10.44 17.79
N GLU A 39 -15.64 11.22 18.87
CA GLU A 39 -16.24 12.55 18.82
C GLU A 39 -15.42 13.51 17.95
N GLU A 40 -14.08 13.49 18.06
CA GLU A 40 -13.19 14.32 17.22
C GLU A 40 -13.31 13.97 15.74
N PHE A 41 -13.39 12.67 15.39
CA PHE A 41 -13.67 12.26 14.01
C PHE A 41 -15.01 12.78 13.52
N ASN A 42 -16.08 12.55 14.30
CA ASN A 42 -17.43 12.95 13.94
C ASN A 42 -17.56 14.46 13.80
N GLN A 43 -16.91 15.23 14.68
CA GLN A 43 -16.91 16.70 14.61
C GLN A 43 -16.17 17.20 13.35
N ALA A 44 -14.99 16.68 13.06
CA ALA A 44 -14.18 17.13 11.94
C ALA A 44 -14.82 16.78 10.58
N LEU A 45 -15.43 15.61 10.46
CA LEU A 45 -16.03 15.13 9.21
C LEU A 45 -17.47 15.64 9.00
N LYS A 46 -18.10 16.22 10.04
CA LYS A 46 -19.49 16.69 10.02
C LYS A 46 -19.77 17.63 8.86
N GLY A 47 -20.80 17.30 8.10
CA GLY A 47 -21.27 18.12 6.97
C GLY A 47 -20.43 17.97 5.69
N GLY A 48 -19.25 17.36 5.77
CA GLY A 48 -18.38 17.16 4.62
C GLY A 48 -18.91 16.10 3.64
N LYS A 49 -18.71 16.33 2.36
CA LYS A 49 -18.91 15.34 1.29
C LYS A 49 -17.58 14.80 0.86
N LEU A 50 -17.50 13.50 0.58
CA LEU A 50 -16.26 12.90 0.04
C LEU A 50 -15.94 13.53 -1.30
N GLU A 51 -14.82 14.24 -1.39
CA GLU A 51 -14.36 14.92 -2.60
C GLU A 51 -13.49 14.01 -3.45
N SER A 52 -12.53 13.32 -2.82
CA SER A 52 -11.60 12.43 -3.50
C SER A 52 -11.00 11.40 -2.54
N VAL A 53 -10.49 10.31 -3.11
CA VAL A 53 -9.72 9.31 -2.38
C VAL A 53 -8.34 9.19 -3.02
N GLY A 54 -7.33 9.52 -2.25
CA GLY A 54 -5.94 9.40 -2.65
C GLY A 54 -5.16 8.46 -1.73
N ARG A 55 -3.85 8.47 -1.90
CA ARG A 55 -2.92 7.67 -1.11
C ARG A 55 -1.68 8.48 -0.78
N ASN A 56 -1.09 8.21 0.36
CA ASN A 56 0.22 8.73 0.73
C ASN A 56 1.02 7.58 1.39
N GLY A 57 2.06 7.06 0.70
CA GLY A 57 2.73 5.83 1.11
C GLY A 57 1.76 4.65 1.11
N LYS A 58 1.61 4.00 2.25
CA LYS A 58 0.69 2.86 2.45
C LYS A 58 -0.56 3.24 3.25
N GLU A 59 -0.99 4.48 3.13
CA GLU A 59 -2.15 5.03 3.80
C GLU A 59 -3.12 5.62 2.79
N LEU A 60 -4.40 5.26 2.87
CA LEU A 60 -5.47 5.87 2.10
C LEU A 60 -5.85 7.21 2.73
N HIS A 61 -6.11 8.21 1.91
CA HIS A 61 -6.57 9.53 2.33
C HIS A 61 -7.93 9.84 1.69
N LEU A 62 -8.98 9.80 2.48
CA LEU A 62 -10.33 10.23 2.10
C LEU A 62 -10.43 11.72 2.39
N LYS A 63 -10.46 12.55 1.35
CA LYS A 63 -10.55 14.01 1.47
C LYS A 63 -12.01 14.45 1.37
N PHE A 64 -12.42 15.29 2.29
CA PHE A 64 -13.76 15.86 2.34
C PHE A 64 -13.73 17.33 1.92
N ASP A 65 -14.83 17.83 1.32
CA ASP A 65 -14.95 19.19 0.80
C ASP A 65 -14.92 20.28 1.89
N ASN A 66 -15.07 19.89 3.16
CA ASN A 66 -14.90 20.78 4.32
C ASN A 66 -13.43 20.89 4.77
N GLY A 67 -12.49 20.31 4.05
CA GLY A 67 -11.06 20.33 4.32
C GLY A 67 -10.55 19.22 5.25
N ALA A 68 -11.43 18.44 5.88
CA ALA A 68 -11.02 17.31 6.71
C ALA A 68 -10.49 16.14 5.86
N VAL A 69 -9.53 15.40 6.42
CA VAL A 69 -8.96 14.20 5.79
C VAL A 69 -9.05 13.03 6.77
N LEU A 70 -9.63 11.92 6.33
CA LEU A 70 -9.57 10.65 7.04
C LEU A 70 -8.47 9.79 6.42
N GLY A 71 -7.37 9.58 7.14
CA GLY A 71 -6.34 8.60 6.82
C GLY A 71 -6.77 7.21 7.27
N ILE A 72 -6.48 6.17 6.45
CA ILE A 72 -6.73 4.78 6.80
C ILE A 72 -5.46 3.96 6.54
N HIS A 73 -4.86 3.45 7.60
CA HIS A 73 -3.71 2.54 7.51
C HIS A 73 -4.15 1.11 7.80
N MET A 74 -4.08 0.24 6.78
CA MET A 74 -4.58 -1.14 6.85
C MET A 74 -3.64 -2.10 7.59
N MET A 75 -2.40 -1.71 7.84
CA MET A 75 -1.39 -2.54 8.49
C MET A 75 -1.22 -3.91 7.80
N LEU A 76 -0.92 -4.98 8.55
CA LEU A 76 -0.57 -6.30 7.98
C LEU A 76 -1.80 -7.10 7.51
N THR A 77 -2.87 -7.10 8.28
CA THR A 77 -4.03 -7.98 8.11
C THR A 77 -5.36 -7.24 8.01
N GLY A 78 -5.30 -5.90 7.89
CA GLY A 78 -6.50 -5.08 7.72
C GLY A 78 -7.25 -5.44 6.44
N LYS A 79 -8.58 -5.51 6.55
CA LYS A 79 -9.53 -5.72 5.47
C LYS A 79 -10.58 -4.62 5.49
N MET A 80 -11.15 -4.34 4.33
CA MET A 80 -12.23 -3.38 4.19
C MET A 80 -13.42 -4.07 3.55
N ILE A 81 -14.61 -3.75 4.02
CA ILE A 81 -15.87 -4.32 3.53
C ILE A 81 -16.86 -3.18 3.31
N LEU A 82 -17.64 -3.25 2.23
CA LEU A 82 -18.74 -2.33 1.97
C LEU A 82 -19.93 -2.63 2.87
N LEU A 83 -20.64 -1.59 3.28
CA LEU A 83 -21.86 -1.64 4.08
C LEU A 83 -23.06 -1.10 3.26
N PRO A 84 -24.28 -1.62 3.50
CA PRO A 84 -24.61 -2.72 4.46
C PRO A 84 -24.15 -4.08 3.97
N THR A 85 -23.98 -5.02 4.90
CA THR A 85 -23.60 -6.40 4.60
C THR A 85 -24.31 -7.38 5.54
N ASP A 86 -24.63 -8.55 5.03
CA ASP A 86 -25.20 -9.67 5.81
C ASP A 86 -24.12 -10.56 6.45
N GLN A 87 -22.85 -10.25 6.23
CA GLN A 87 -21.74 -11.03 6.77
C GLN A 87 -21.61 -10.84 8.28
N ASN A 88 -21.34 -11.93 9.00
CA ASN A 88 -20.95 -11.85 10.41
C ASN A 88 -19.50 -11.38 10.51
N LEU A 89 -19.30 -10.10 10.80
CA LEU A 89 -18.00 -9.45 10.82
C LEU A 89 -17.27 -9.71 12.14
N LYS A 90 -16.00 -10.11 12.04
CA LYS A 90 -15.13 -10.34 13.20
C LYS A 90 -14.01 -9.29 13.25
N ASN A 91 -13.63 -8.90 14.46
CA ASN A 91 -12.56 -7.96 14.73
C ASN A 91 -12.73 -6.60 14.03
N PRO A 92 -13.89 -5.93 14.18
CA PRO A 92 -14.09 -4.60 13.62
C PRO A 92 -13.19 -3.58 14.32
N ILE A 93 -12.64 -2.66 13.52
CA ILE A 93 -11.80 -1.56 13.99
C ILE A 93 -12.61 -0.26 14.02
N PHE A 94 -13.23 0.08 12.90
CA PHE A 94 -14.13 1.22 12.80
C PHE A 94 -15.10 1.05 11.64
N GLU A 95 -16.21 1.76 11.73
CA GLU A 95 -17.21 1.92 10.68
C GLU A 95 -17.28 3.38 10.25
N LEU A 96 -17.42 3.62 8.95
CA LEU A 96 -17.70 4.93 8.36
C LEU A 96 -18.97 4.81 7.51
N THR A 97 -19.98 5.65 7.81
CA THR A 97 -21.24 5.67 7.07
C THR A 97 -21.54 7.03 6.46
N PHE A 98 -22.27 7.02 5.35
CA PHE A 98 -22.74 8.18 4.62
C PHE A 98 -24.27 8.33 4.77
N GLU A 99 -24.81 9.53 4.46
CA GLU A 99 -26.25 9.83 4.64
C GLU A 99 -27.15 8.93 3.77
N ASN A 100 -26.65 8.39 2.66
CA ASN A 100 -27.38 7.43 1.82
C ASN A 100 -27.49 6.01 2.42
N GLY A 101 -26.94 5.78 3.61
CA GLY A 101 -26.95 4.48 4.31
C GLY A 101 -25.84 3.51 3.89
N ALA A 102 -25.04 3.85 2.88
CA ALA A 102 -23.86 3.07 2.51
C ALA A 102 -22.64 3.47 3.35
N GLY A 103 -21.61 2.62 3.35
CA GLY A 103 -20.41 2.89 4.13
C GLY A 103 -19.34 1.82 3.97
N ILE A 104 -18.37 1.86 4.85
CA ILE A 104 -17.30 0.86 4.96
C ILE A 104 -17.11 0.42 6.41
N MET A 105 -16.70 -0.84 6.57
CA MET A 105 -16.17 -1.40 7.81
C MET A 105 -14.72 -1.82 7.58
N VAL A 106 -13.82 -1.41 8.47
CA VAL A 106 -12.44 -1.90 8.51
C VAL A 106 -12.33 -2.97 9.60
N LEU A 107 -11.79 -4.12 9.22
CA LEU A 107 -11.58 -5.28 10.07
C LEU A 107 -10.09 -5.57 10.19
N ASP A 108 -9.61 -6.02 11.37
CA ASP A 108 -8.23 -6.48 11.52
C ASP A 108 -8.08 -7.45 12.69
N GLY A 109 -7.78 -8.72 12.39
CA GLY A 109 -7.57 -9.76 13.40
C GLY A 109 -6.39 -9.49 14.36
N MET A 110 -5.44 -8.65 13.95
CA MET A 110 -4.31 -8.21 14.80
C MET A 110 -4.58 -6.90 15.55
N GLY A 111 -5.70 -6.21 15.26
CA GLY A 111 -6.05 -4.94 15.89
C GLY A 111 -5.02 -3.84 15.67
N GLN A 112 -4.34 -3.82 14.53
CA GLN A 112 -3.29 -2.85 14.20
C GLN A 112 -3.74 -1.79 13.20
N ALA A 113 -4.70 -2.13 12.33
CA ALA A 113 -5.32 -1.17 11.41
C ALA A 113 -5.93 0.00 12.19
N LYS A 114 -5.89 1.19 11.61
CA LYS A 114 -6.32 2.38 12.32
C LYS A 114 -6.79 3.49 11.40
N PRO A 115 -7.81 4.25 11.80
CA PRO A 115 -8.11 5.56 11.24
C PRO A 115 -7.15 6.62 11.80
N ILE A 116 -6.89 7.67 11.03
CA ILE A 116 -6.04 8.80 11.41
C ILE A 116 -6.77 10.07 10.99
N LEU A 117 -7.04 10.95 11.94
CA LEU A 117 -7.67 12.23 11.65
C LEU A 117 -6.62 13.23 11.18
N ASN A 118 -6.85 13.87 10.03
CA ASN A 118 -5.99 14.88 9.43
C ASN A 118 -4.50 14.48 9.47
N PRO A 119 -4.13 13.39 8.76
CA PRO A 119 -2.77 12.87 8.79
C PRO A 119 -1.77 13.92 8.31
N GLU A 120 -0.64 14.00 8.99
CA GLU A 120 0.47 14.88 8.57
C GLU A 120 1.03 14.44 7.21
N VAL A 121 1.31 15.41 6.36
CA VAL A 121 2.00 15.16 5.10
C VAL A 121 3.47 14.85 5.39
N SER A 122 3.91 13.65 5.04
CA SER A 122 5.31 13.28 5.20
C SER A 122 6.20 14.00 4.17
N PRO A 123 7.36 14.52 4.59
CA PRO A 123 8.34 15.08 3.66
C PRO A 123 9.12 14.02 2.87
N ILE A 124 8.92 12.73 3.19
CA ILE A 124 9.58 11.63 2.49
C ILE A 124 8.83 11.34 1.18
N PRO A 125 9.52 11.31 0.02
CA PRO A 125 8.89 11.03 -1.26
C PRO A 125 8.15 9.69 -1.31
N ASP A 126 6.95 9.75 -1.88
CA ASP A 126 6.20 8.57 -2.30
C ASP A 126 6.69 8.12 -3.68
N ILE A 127 6.80 6.80 -3.92
CA ILE A 127 7.33 6.24 -5.18
C ILE A 127 6.56 6.66 -6.43
N MET A 128 5.33 7.13 -6.29
CA MET A 128 4.51 7.65 -7.38
C MET A 128 4.44 9.18 -7.40
N GLY A 129 5.08 9.86 -6.44
CA GLY A 129 5.16 11.32 -6.37
C GLY A 129 6.20 11.90 -7.33
N ASP A 130 6.05 13.19 -7.66
CA ASP A 130 6.98 13.90 -8.55
C ASP A 130 8.35 14.17 -7.89
N ASP A 131 8.39 14.22 -6.58
CA ASP A 131 9.58 14.39 -5.75
C ASP A 131 10.40 13.09 -5.58
N PHE A 132 9.88 11.93 -5.97
CA PHE A 132 10.65 10.70 -6.09
C PHE A 132 11.38 10.66 -7.44
N THR A 133 12.59 11.21 -7.48
CA THR A 133 13.42 11.31 -8.69
C THR A 133 14.56 10.30 -8.69
N LEU A 134 15.16 10.06 -9.87
CA LEU A 134 16.37 9.24 -9.99
C LEU A 134 17.53 9.79 -9.12
N GLU A 135 17.66 11.11 -9.06
CA GLU A 135 18.67 11.77 -8.21
C GLU A 135 18.42 11.46 -6.73
N TYR A 136 17.15 11.55 -6.29
CA TYR A 136 16.78 11.22 -4.92
C TYR A 136 17.14 9.77 -4.58
N LEU A 137 16.74 8.80 -5.43
CA LEU A 137 17.05 7.38 -5.24
C LEU A 137 18.57 7.16 -5.17
N THR A 138 19.34 7.70 -6.12
CA THR A 138 20.80 7.60 -6.16
C THR A 138 21.42 8.11 -4.84
N LYS A 139 20.94 9.25 -4.35
CA LYS A 139 21.42 9.87 -3.10
C LYS A 139 21.13 9.01 -1.86
N ILE A 140 19.97 8.36 -1.83
CA ILE A 140 19.62 7.44 -0.74
C ILE A 140 20.49 6.18 -0.77
N LEU A 141 20.65 5.55 -1.93
CA LEU A 141 21.43 4.32 -2.07
C LEU A 141 22.92 4.54 -1.72
N ALA A 142 23.49 5.67 -2.13
CA ALA A 142 24.88 6.00 -1.84
C ALA A 142 25.19 6.21 -0.35
N LYS A 143 24.18 6.53 0.46
CA LYS A 143 24.35 6.82 1.91
C LYS A 143 24.45 5.57 2.79
N THR A 144 24.16 4.38 2.28
CA THR A 144 24.03 3.19 3.12
C THR A 144 24.71 1.96 2.53
N GLY A 145 25.34 1.16 3.40
CA GLY A 145 25.82 -0.18 3.07
C GLY A 145 24.81 -1.30 3.34
N GLY A 146 23.55 -0.94 3.58
CA GLY A 146 22.49 -1.92 3.80
C GLY A 146 22.14 -2.71 2.53
N LYS A 147 21.51 -3.87 2.71
CA LYS A 147 21.01 -4.66 1.59
C LYS A 147 19.90 -3.92 0.86
N ILE A 148 19.92 -3.95 -0.46
CA ILE A 148 19.03 -3.12 -1.30
C ILE A 148 17.54 -3.34 -0.96
N LYS A 149 17.12 -4.59 -0.77
CA LYS A 149 15.73 -4.88 -0.40
C LYS A 149 15.32 -4.18 0.90
N GLU A 150 16.16 -4.21 1.93
CA GLU A 150 15.89 -3.56 3.21
C GLU A 150 15.86 -2.04 3.06
N VAL A 151 16.73 -1.50 2.21
CA VAL A 151 16.85 -0.05 1.98
C VAL A 151 15.61 0.51 1.30
N ILE A 152 15.14 -0.11 0.21
CA ILE A 152 13.97 0.39 -0.53
C ILE A 152 12.64 0.20 0.22
N GLN A 153 12.60 -0.62 1.26
CA GLN A 153 11.41 -0.81 2.11
C GLN A 153 11.32 0.20 3.28
N LYS A 154 12.39 0.95 3.56
CA LYS A 154 12.41 1.90 4.69
C LYS A 154 11.53 3.11 4.39
N GLN A 155 10.37 3.17 5.06
CA GLN A 155 9.39 4.24 4.87
C GLN A 155 9.94 5.62 5.28
N GLU A 156 10.98 5.67 6.09
CA GLU A 156 11.71 6.90 6.46
C GLU A 156 12.60 7.42 5.33
N TRP A 157 12.80 6.65 4.26
CA TRP A 157 13.61 7.02 3.11
C TRP A 157 12.84 7.02 1.81
N ILE A 158 11.98 6.01 1.60
CA ILE A 158 11.17 5.84 0.39
C ILE A 158 9.79 5.32 0.83
N ARG A 159 8.73 6.01 0.47
CA ARG A 159 7.38 5.61 0.88
C ARG A 159 6.67 4.82 -0.19
N GLY A 160 5.97 3.77 0.22
CA GLY A 160 5.10 2.96 -0.63
C GLY A 160 5.54 1.51 -0.82
N ILE A 161 6.84 1.24 -0.96
CA ILE A 161 7.35 -0.11 -1.18
C ILE A 161 7.24 -0.94 0.10
N GLY A 162 6.70 -2.14 -0.03
CA GLY A 162 6.73 -3.16 1.02
C GLY A 162 7.49 -4.40 0.59
N SER A 163 7.34 -5.49 1.34
CA SER A 163 8.15 -6.69 1.12
C SER A 163 7.82 -7.41 -0.17
N ALA A 164 6.54 -7.39 -0.59
CA ALA A 164 6.14 -8.09 -1.78
C ALA A 164 6.63 -7.39 -3.04
N TYR A 165 6.34 -6.09 -3.15
CA TYR A 165 6.77 -5.35 -4.35
C TYR A 165 8.27 -5.05 -4.36
N ALA A 166 8.97 -5.07 -3.22
CA ALA A 166 10.43 -5.03 -3.23
C ALA A 166 11.03 -6.23 -3.99
N ASP A 167 10.46 -7.44 -3.83
CA ASP A 167 10.91 -8.61 -4.57
C ASP A 167 10.59 -8.51 -6.07
N GLU A 168 9.36 -8.09 -6.43
CA GLU A 168 8.94 -7.88 -7.81
C GLU A 168 9.82 -6.83 -8.53
N ILE A 169 10.05 -5.69 -7.88
CA ILE A 169 10.88 -4.59 -8.40
C ILE A 169 12.33 -5.04 -8.62
N LEU A 170 12.92 -5.71 -7.63
CA LEU A 170 14.31 -6.17 -7.72
C LEU A 170 14.48 -7.27 -8.76
N TRP A 171 13.48 -8.14 -8.94
CA TRP A 171 13.46 -9.12 -10.00
C TRP A 171 13.39 -8.46 -11.38
N ALA A 172 12.49 -7.48 -11.56
CA ALA A 172 12.37 -6.72 -12.80
C ALA A 172 13.66 -5.94 -13.14
N ALA A 173 14.30 -5.34 -12.14
CA ALA A 173 15.57 -4.63 -12.29
C ALA A 173 16.80 -5.57 -12.42
N LYS A 174 16.63 -6.90 -12.32
CA LYS A 174 17.70 -7.89 -12.33
C LYS A 174 18.77 -7.66 -11.26
N ILE A 175 18.39 -7.11 -10.10
CA ILE A 175 19.29 -6.83 -8.97
C ILE A 175 18.99 -7.81 -7.84
N SER A 176 20.01 -8.52 -7.34
CA SER A 176 19.85 -9.40 -6.18
C SER A 176 19.38 -8.62 -4.93
N PRO A 177 18.38 -9.11 -4.19
CA PRO A 177 17.91 -8.48 -2.96
C PRO A 177 19.00 -8.37 -1.88
N PHE A 178 20.07 -9.11 -2.03
CA PHE A 178 21.24 -9.13 -1.11
C PHE A 178 22.34 -8.14 -1.51
N SER A 179 22.23 -7.46 -2.66
CA SER A 179 23.20 -6.46 -3.12
C SER A 179 23.36 -5.34 -2.07
N VAL A 180 24.60 -4.87 -1.94
CA VAL A 180 24.93 -3.72 -1.08
C VAL A 180 24.53 -2.45 -1.82
N SER A 181 23.59 -1.67 -1.28
CA SER A 181 22.95 -0.54 -1.96
C SER A 181 23.94 0.45 -2.61
N LYS A 182 25.00 0.83 -1.90
CA LYS A 182 26.02 1.77 -2.40
C LYS A 182 26.95 1.21 -3.49
N ASN A 183 26.94 -0.11 -3.69
CA ASN A 183 27.78 -0.76 -4.69
C ASN A 183 27.06 -0.93 -6.04
N ILE A 184 25.76 -0.64 -6.11
CA ILE A 184 24.96 -0.79 -7.34
C ILE A 184 25.42 0.27 -8.34
N PRO A 185 25.84 -0.13 -9.58
CA PRO A 185 26.27 0.83 -10.61
C PRO A 185 25.17 1.80 -11.01
N ALA A 186 25.56 3.01 -11.46
CA ALA A 186 24.61 4.07 -11.77
C ALA A 186 23.54 3.69 -12.83
N ASP A 187 23.91 2.91 -13.83
CA ASP A 187 22.95 2.44 -14.84
C ASP A 187 21.92 1.49 -14.22
N ASN A 188 22.34 0.59 -13.32
CA ASN A 188 21.43 -0.31 -12.62
C ASN A 188 20.58 0.42 -11.56
N VAL A 189 21.05 1.55 -11.01
CA VAL A 189 20.18 2.44 -10.19
C VAL A 189 19.08 3.06 -11.05
N ARG A 190 19.38 3.43 -12.32
CA ARG A 190 18.36 3.90 -13.26
C ARG A 190 17.35 2.81 -13.60
N ASP A 191 17.81 1.58 -13.83
CA ASP A 191 16.94 0.43 -14.09
C ASP A 191 16.03 0.16 -12.87
N LEU A 192 16.58 0.24 -11.66
CA LEU A 192 15.81 0.12 -10.43
C LEU A 192 14.75 1.23 -10.29
N TYR A 193 15.12 2.48 -10.62
CA TYR A 193 14.18 3.61 -10.58
C TYR A 193 13.00 3.39 -11.54
N ASN A 194 13.28 2.95 -12.77
CA ASN A 194 12.26 2.64 -13.75
C ASN A 194 11.40 1.46 -13.28
N ALA A 195 12.00 0.37 -12.82
CA ALA A 195 11.30 -0.82 -12.32
C ALA A 195 10.35 -0.48 -11.14
N ILE A 196 10.73 0.44 -10.24
CA ILE A 196 9.84 0.88 -9.16
C ILE A 196 8.54 1.45 -9.70
N ARG A 197 8.58 2.27 -10.73
CA ARG A 197 7.41 2.89 -11.35
C ARG A 197 6.63 1.90 -12.21
N ASP A 198 7.31 1.18 -13.09
CA ASP A 198 6.71 0.28 -14.06
C ASP A 198 5.98 -0.87 -13.38
N VAL A 199 6.64 -1.57 -12.45
CA VAL A 199 6.03 -2.67 -11.67
C VAL A 199 4.81 -2.19 -10.89
N THR A 200 4.86 -0.97 -10.32
CA THR A 200 3.73 -0.42 -9.56
C THR A 200 2.53 -0.13 -10.47
N VAL A 201 2.77 0.45 -11.65
CA VAL A 201 1.73 0.76 -12.64
C VAL A 201 1.14 -0.53 -13.22
N GLU A 202 1.99 -1.45 -13.65
CA GLU A 202 1.56 -2.74 -14.23
C GLU A 202 0.77 -3.58 -13.22
N ALA A 203 1.27 -3.71 -11.98
CA ALA A 203 0.55 -4.44 -10.95
C ALA A 203 -0.82 -3.82 -10.63
N THR A 204 -0.92 -2.48 -10.62
CA THR A 204 -2.20 -1.79 -10.45
C THR A 204 -3.16 -2.11 -11.60
N ALA A 205 -2.67 -2.09 -12.85
CA ALA A 205 -3.48 -2.40 -14.03
C ALA A 205 -3.95 -3.86 -14.04
N GLU A 206 -3.08 -4.80 -13.67
CA GLU A 206 -3.44 -6.23 -13.58
C GLU A 206 -4.46 -6.48 -12.47
N LEU A 207 -4.29 -5.89 -11.29
CA LEU A 207 -5.27 -5.98 -10.20
C LEU A 207 -6.64 -5.43 -10.62
N GLN A 208 -6.67 -4.34 -11.41
CA GLN A 208 -7.92 -3.78 -11.93
C GLN A 208 -8.64 -4.77 -12.87
N LYS A 209 -7.89 -5.54 -13.68
CA LYS A 209 -8.46 -6.58 -14.56
C LYS A 209 -8.94 -7.80 -13.78
N LEU A 210 -8.22 -8.19 -12.72
CA LEU A 210 -8.54 -9.34 -11.88
C LEU A 210 -9.68 -9.07 -10.88
N LYS A 211 -10.15 -7.84 -10.80
CA LYS A 211 -11.24 -7.44 -9.93
C LYS A 211 -12.55 -8.09 -10.38
N HIS A 212 -13.08 -8.99 -9.56
CA HIS A 212 -14.30 -9.74 -9.89
C HIS A 212 -15.58 -8.91 -9.76
N SER A 213 -15.60 -7.89 -8.92
CA SER A 213 -16.74 -7.04 -8.65
C SER A 213 -16.28 -5.66 -8.18
N ASP A 214 -17.07 -4.64 -8.50
CA ASP A 214 -16.88 -3.29 -7.94
C ASP A 214 -17.22 -3.20 -6.44
N ASP A 215 -17.90 -4.22 -5.91
CA ASP A 215 -18.36 -4.27 -4.53
C ASP A 215 -17.40 -5.00 -3.58
N VAL A 216 -16.22 -5.42 -4.08
CA VAL A 216 -15.22 -6.14 -3.29
C VAL A 216 -13.90 -5.40 -3.30
N PHE A 217 -13.32 -5.22 -2.11
CA PHE A 217 -11.97 -4.71 -1.97
C PHE A 217 -10.97 -5.88 -2.10
N GLU A 218 -10.52 -6.15 -3.32
CA GLU A 218 -9.59 -7.21 -3.67
C GLU A 218 -8.17 -6.89 -3.18
N MET A 219 -7.88 -7.17 -1.92
CA MET A 219 -6.55 -6.95 -1.33
C MET A 219 -5.72 -8.22 -1.17
N GLU A 220 -6.29 -9.40 -1.40
CA GLU A 220 -5.64 -10.69 -1.14
C GLU A 220 -5.17 -11.41 -2.42
N ASN A 221 -5.63 -10.99 -3.60
CA ASN A 221 -5.20 -11.60 -4.85
C ASN A 221 -3.70 -11.34 -5.10
N LYS A 222 -2.95 -12.41 -5.39
CA LYS A 222 -1.51 -12.39 -5.63
C LYS A 222 -1.13 -12.95 -7.01
N ASP A 223 -2.11 -13.30 -7.83
CA ASP A 223 -1.89 -13.99 -9.10
C ASP A 223 -1.15 -13.12 -10.12
N HIS A 224 -1.29 -11.79 -9.98
CA HIS A 224 -0.56 -10.79 -10.77
C HIS A 224 0.94 -10.68 -10.43
N ARG A 225 1.39 -11.23 -9.29
CA ARG A 225 2.81 -11.15 -8.88
C ARG A 225 3.61 -12.23 -9.58
N PHE A 226 4.80 -11.87 -10.04
CA PHE A 226 5.67 -12.76 -10.81
C PHE A 226 6.49 -13.68 -9.92
N VAL A 227 7.14 -13.15 -8.89
CA VAL A 227 8.03 -13.93 -8.00
C VAL A 227 7.52 -13.98 -6.55
N HIS A 228 6.95 -12.92 -6.00
CA HIS A 228 6.46 -12.91 -4.61
C HIS A 228 5.08 -13.57 -4.47
N ASN A 229 4.97 -14.81 -4.93
CA ASN A 229 3.77 -15.61 -4.83
C ASN A 229 4.12 -17.02 -4.34
N PRO A 230 3.67 -17.44 -3.14
CA PRO A 230 4.03 -18.75 -2.58
C PRO A 230 3.48 -19.94 -3.36
N LYS A 231 2.60 -19.71 -4.33
CA LYS A 231 2.05 -20.76 -5.20
C LYS A 231 2.86 -20.96 -6.47
N LYS A 232 3.76 -20.01 -6.80
CA LYS A 232 4.61 -20.08 -8.00
C LYS A 232 5.99 -20.65 -7.64
N THR A 233 6.48 -21.55 -8.47
CA THR A 233 7.82 -22.14 -8.35
C THR A 233 8.79 -21.62 -9.41
N HIS A 234 8.28 -21.02 -10.48
CA HIS A 234 9.09 -20.45 -11.57
C HIS A 234 8.59 -19.05 -11.91
N SER A 235 9.53 -18.20 -12.31
CA SER A 235 9.26 -16.88 -12.87
C SER A 235 8.66 -16.97 -14.27
N PRO A 236 8.13 -15.88 -14.85
CA PRO A 236 7.70 -15.86 -16.25
C PRO A 236 8.81 -16.25 -17.26
N ASP A 237 10.07 -15.98 -16.91
CA ASP A 237 11.25 -16.35 -17.73
C ASP A 237 11.63 -17.84 -17.60
N GLY A 238 10.89 -18.63 -16.80
CA GLY A 238 11.13 -20.06 -16.59
C GLY A 238 12.19 -20.39 -15.53
N GLU A 239 12.72 -19.38 -14.82
CA GLU A 239 13.73 -19.58 -13.77
C GLU A 239 13.09 -20.01 -12.45
N GLU A 240 13.78 -20.87 -11.70
CA GLU A 240 13.34 -21.29 -10.38
C GLU A 240 13.29 -20.10 -9.42
N ILE A 241 12.16 -19.97 -8.68
CA ILE A 241 12.02 -18.97 -7.64
C ILE A 241 12.62 -19.51 -6.35
N ILE A 242 13.69 -18.87 -5.90
CA ILE A 242 14.37 -19.17 -4.65
C ILE A 242 13.74 -18.35 -3.52
N VAL A 243 13.49 -19.01 -2.38
CA VAL A 243 12.90 -18.39 -1.21
C VAL A 243 13.87 -18.44 -0.04
N ASN A 244 14.35 -17.29 0.38
CA ASN A 244 15.25 -17.15 1.52
C ASN A 244 14.70 -16.19 2.58
N LYS A 245 15.36 -16.16 3.77
CA LYS A 245 15.11 -15.15 4.78
C LYS A 245 16.03 -13.96 4.59
N LEU A 246 15.45 -12.75 4.68
CA LEU A 246 16.19 -11.50 4.80
C LEU A 246 15.52 -10.65 5.89
N GLY A 247 16.25 -10.38 6.95
CA GLY A 247 15.68 -9.79 8.17
C GLY A 247 14.60 -10.69 8.79
N SER A 248 13.44 -10.14 9.09
CA SER A 248 12.28 -10.87 9.64
C SER A 248 11.34 -11.45 8.57
N GLY A 249 11.60 -11.17 7.28
CA GLY A 249 10.71 -11.54 6.17
C GLY A 249 11.25 -12.63 5.24
N ARG A 250 10.36 -13.15 4.39
CA ARG A 250 10.74 -13.97 3.25
C ARG A 250 11.14 -13.08 2.08
N THR A 251 12.10 -13.55 1.29
CA THR A 251 12.58 -12.90 0.07
C THR A 251 12.51 -13.89 -1.05
N TYR A 252 11.91 -13.49 -2.16
CA TYR A 252 11.72 -14.29 -3.36
C TYR A 252 12.59 -13.68 -4.47
N TYR A 253 13.40 -14.48 -5.13
CA TYR A 253 14.32 -14.04 -6.17
C TYR A 253 14.68 -15.18 -7.12
N THR A 254 15.39 -14.89 -8.19
CA THR A 254 15.94 -15.89 -9.13
C THR A 254 17.45 -15.73 -9.27
N ASP A 255 18.14 -16.74 -9.75
CA ASP A 255 19.61 -16.74 -9.89
C ASP A 255 20.13 -15.76 -10.96
N SER A 256 19.29 -15.29 -11.87
CA SER A 256 19.66 -14.27 -12.87
C SER A 256 19.87 -12.87 -12.30
N GLN A 257 19.44 -12.62 -11.06
CA GLN A 257 19.61 -11.32 -10.43
C GLN A 257 21.05 -11.13 -9.94
N ILE A 258 21.67 -10.04 -10.38
CA ILE A 258 23.10 -9.76 -10.15
C ILE A 258 23.33 -9.24 -8.72
N LEU A 259 24.32 -9.82 -8.05
CA LEU A 259 24.77 -9.39 -6.72
C LEU A 259 25.88 -8.33 -6.85
N TYR A 260 25.65 -7.15 -6.28
CA TYR A 260 26.57 -6.01 -6.24
C TYR A 260 27.14 -5.78 -4.84
#